data_2a980fded665ea8a3283f8aa5ff0a589
#
_entry.id   2a980fded665ea8a3283f8aa5ff0a589
#
_cell.length_a   1.000
_cell.length_b   1.000
_cell.length_c   1.000
_cell.angle_alpha   90.00
_cell.angle_beta   90.00
_cell.angle_gamma   90.00
#
_symmetry.space_group_name_H-M   'P 1'
#
loop_
_entity.id
_entity.type
_entity.pdbx_description
1 polymer ?
#
loop_
_entity_poly.entity_id
_entity_poly.type
_entity_poly.pdbx_seq_one_letter_code
_entity_poly.pdbx_strand_id
1 'polypeptide(L)'
;MAAGNRGGRLPPRFAACCLLTAPVRSRTTSPESSSRRSITLEEPHAETLQESLDRLRLEVEELRASRERLVLAADADLRRIEHDLHDGPQQHLVALAVNLQLARRLADADPAAAKALLDEMGRDVQQALDETGELAHRIYPPLLEAGGLAAALRAAATNAGIAAHIEVTAAARYAPEVAGAVYFCCLEILERAGDGARATVTVREEKGALGFEVVADGARSEAGLERLRDRVEALGGELTVLSEPGHGIRVSGSLPLSR
;
A
#
# COMPACT_ATOMS: atom_id res chain seq x y z
N MET A 1 -43.78 -32.87 -8.56
CA MET A 1 -44.10 -33.02 -7.12
C MET A 1 -43.25 -32.05 -6.33
N ALA A 2 -43.96 -31.09 -5.71
CA ALA A 2 -43.74 -30.34 -4.47
C ALA A 2 -42.37 -29.64 -4.32
N ALA A 3 -42.25 -28.33 -4.46
CA ALA A 3 -42.68 -27.22 -3.61
C ALA A 3 -41.89 -27.15 -2.27
N GLY A 4 -41.17 -26.09 -2.08
CA GLY A 4 -40.45 -25.75 -0.82
C GLY A 4 -39.93 -24.32 -0.80
N ASN A 5 -40.86 -23.37 -0.73
CA ASN A 5 -40.66 -21.95 -0.47
C ASN A 5 -40.39 -21.69 1.03
N ARG A 6 -39.33 -20.96 1.40
CA ARG A 6 -39.14 -20.25 2.69
C ARG A 6 -38.25 -19.07 2.40
N GLY A 7 -38.64 -17.81 2.30
CA GLY A 7 -39.34 -17.04 3.31
C GLY A 7 -38.34 -16.45 4.31
N GLY A 8 -37.41 -15.51 3.87
CA GLY A 8 -36.49 -14.78 4.73
C GLY A 8 -37.09 -13.40 5.11
N ARG A 9 -37.31 -13.21 6.39
CA ARG A 9 -37.88 -12.00 7.02
C ARG A 9 -36.88 -10.85 7.05
N LEU A 10 -37.35 -9.69 6.65
CA LEU A 10 -36.73 -8.38 6.90
C LEU A 10 -36.93 -7.97 8.40
N PRO A 11 -35.97 -7.26 9.02
CA PRO A 11 -36.14 -6.72 10.35
C PRO A 11 -36.98 -5.43 10.36
N PRO A 12 -37.66 -5.10 11.52
CA PRO A 12 -38.66 -4.09 11.59
C PRO A 12 -38.13 -2.65 11.68
N ARG A 13 -38.91 -1.78 11.10
CA ARG A 13 -38.81 -0.31 11.14
C ARG A 13 -38.93 0.20 12.58
N PHE A 14 -38.07 1.13 12.97
CA PHE A 14 -38.25 1.95 14.18
C PHE A 14 -39.41 2.88 13.97
N ALA A 15 -40.39 2.73 14.86
CA ALA A 15 -41.60 3.57 14.96
C ALA A 15 -41.29 4.89 15.67
N ALA A 16 -41.87 5.92 15.12
CA ALA A 16 -41.91 7.27 15.68
C ALA A 16 -42.57 7.30 17.06
N CYS A 17 -41.94 7.98 18.01
CA CYS A 17 -42.54 8.30 19.28
C CYS A 17 -43.20 9.69 19.21
N CYS A 18 -44.52 9.71 19.33
CA CYS A 18 -45.37 10.90 19.33
C CYS A 18 -45.23 11.72 20.59
N LEU A 19 -45.27 13.00 20.37
CA LEU A 19 -45.49 14.12 21.27
C LEU A 19 -46.64 13.90 22.29
N LEU A 20 -46.36 14.18 23.54
CA LEU A 20 -47.36 14.49 24.56
C LEU A 20 -47.15 15.94 25.02
N THR A 21 -48.02 16.81 24.54
CA THR A 21 -48.22 18.19 25.04
C THR A 21 -49.07 18.16 26.29
N ALA A 22 -48.55 18.66 27.39
CA ALA A 22 -49.37 19.01 28.57
C ALA A 22 -49.25 20.53 28.83
N PRO A 23 -50.33 21.22 29.17
CA PRO A 23 -50.31 22.66 29.39
C PRO A 23 -49.86 23.00 30.80
N VAL A 24 -48.85 23.86 30.94
CA VAL A 24 -48.44 24.43 32.24
C VAL A 24 -49.12 25.76 32.45
N ARG A 25 -49.80 25.80 33.56
CA ARG A 25 -50.50 26.99 34.14
C ARG A 25 -49.53 28.11 34.46
N SER A 26 -49.86 29.29 34.03
CA SER A 26 -49.27 30.56 34.42
C SER A 26 -49.41 30.85 35.94
N ARG A 27 -48.27 31.02 36.61
CA ARG A 27 -48.20 31.76 37.87
C ARG A 27 -47.28 32.95 37.68
N THR A 28 -47.90 34.11 37.72
CA THR A 28 -47.27 35.41 37.84
C THR A 28 -46.72 35.58 39.25
N THR A 29 -45.37 35.75 39.34
CA THR A 29 -44.70 36.42 40.45
C THR A 29 -43.66 37.32 39.91
N SER A 30 -43.70 38.58 40.24
CA SER A 30 -42.86 39.71 39.85
C SER A 30 -41.45 39.64 40.46
N PRO A 31 -40.55 40.52 40.06
CA PRO A 31 -39.16 40.16 39.71
C PRO A 31 -38.20 40.42 40.86
N GLU A 32 -37.39 39.47 41.19
CA GLU A 32 -36.17 39.74 41.93
C GLU A 32 -34.99 39.77 40.93
N SER A 33 -34.29 40.87 40.98
CA SER A 33 -33.08 41.19 40.22
C SER A 33 -31.98 40.17 40.49
N SER A 34 -31.94 39.10 39.69
CA SER A 34 -30.79 38.24 39.63
C SER A 34 -29.87 38.75 38.51
N SER A 35 -28.77 39.37 38.92
CA SER A 35 -27.66 39.76 38.11
C SER A 35 -27.21 38.55 37.26
N ARG A 36 -27.66 38.50 36.01
CA ARG A 36 -27.07 37.60 34.99
C ARG A 36 -25.63 38.05 34.79
N ARG A 37 -24.68 37.39 35.45
CA ARG A 37 -23.32 37.39 34.99
C ARG A 37 -23.33 36.74 33.61
N SER A 38 -23.41 37.55 32.59
CA SER A 38 -23.02 37.13 31.24
C SER A 38 -21.59 36.68 31.36
N ILE A 39 -21.35 35.38 31.26
CA ILE A 39 -20.02 34.86 31.01
C ILE A 39 -19.73 35.27 29.58
N THR A 40 -19.20 36.46 29.39
CA THR A 40 -18.50 36.83 28.17
C THR A 40 -17.22 35.97 28.16
N LEU A 41 -17.26 34.89 27.43
CA LEU A 41 -16.04 34.18 27.00
C LEU A 41 -15.17 35.29 26.41
N GLU A 42 -14.00 35.50 26.99
CA GLU A 42 -13.05 36.51 26.54
C GLU A 42 -12.75 36.26 25.06
N GLU A 43 -12.95 37.26 24.23
CA GLU A 43 -12.76 37.21 22.77
C GLU A 43 -11.46 36.48 22.30
N PRO A 44 -10.30 36.62 22.99
CA PRO A 44 -9.08 35.91 22.61
C PRO A 44 -9.18 34.38 22.70
N HIS A 45 -10.04 33.83 23.55
CA HIS A 45 -10.24 32.37 23.64
C HIS A 45 -11.15 31.84 22.53
N ALA A 46 -12.06 32.66 22.03
CA ALA A 46 -12.91 32.30 20.89
C ALA A 46 -12.14 32.29 19.58
N GLU A 47 -11.25 33.25 19.38
CA GLU A 47 -10.36 33.28 18.20
C GLU A 47 -9.39 32.10 18.17
N THR A 48 -8.74 31.76 19.30
CA THR A 48 -7.84 30.57 19.37
C THR A 48 -8.58 29.25 19.18
N LEU A 49 -9.82 29.14 19.62
CA LEU A 49 -10.66 27.97 19.35
C LEU A 49 -11.05 27.87 17.88
N GLN A 50 -11.37 28.98 17.24
CA GLN A 50 -11.71 29.02 15.82
C GLN A 50 -10.51 28.62 14.95
N GLU A 51 -9.33 29.17 15.21
CA GLU A 51 -8.09 28.80 14.55
C GLU A 51 -7.75 27.31 14.72
N SER A 52 -8.00 26.76 15.93
CA SER A 52 -7.78 25.34 16.19
C SER A 52 -8.77 24.46 15.43
N LEU A 53 -10.04 24.87 15.32
CA LEU A 53 -11.07 24.16 14.55
C LEU A 53 -10.76 24.20 13.05
N ASP A 54 -10.28 25.31 12.54
CA ASP A 54 -9.97 25.45 11.12
C ASP A 54 -8.70 24.63 10.78
N ARG A 55 -7.73 24.56 11.67
CA ARG A 55 -6.57 23.65 11.53
C ARG A 55 -6.99 22.20 11.50
N LEU A 56 -7.83 21.77 12.45
CA LEU A 56 -8.35 20.39 12.50
C LEU A 56 -9.19 20.04 11.26
N ARG A 57 -9.93 20.98 10.71
CA ARG A 57 -10.67 20.76 9.45
C ARG A 57 -9.73 20.50 8.29
N LEU A 58 -8.69 21.32 8.16
CA LEU A 58 -7.68 21.13 7.11
C LEU A 58 -7.00 19.76 7.25
N GLU A 59 -6.58 19.40 8.47
CA GLU A 59 -5.96 18.10 8.74
C GLU A 59 -6.88 16.93 8.40
N VAL A 60 -8.18 17.04 8.73
CA VAL A 60 -9.17 16.00 8.35
C VAL A 60 -9.36 15.92 6.84
N GLU A 61 -9.34 17.03 6.12
CA GLU A 61 -9.43 17.05 4.66
C GLU A 61 -8.19 16.43 4.03
N GLU A 62 -7.00 16.75 4.52
CA GLU A 62 -5.75 16.14 4.07
C GLU A 62 -5.72 14.64 4.31
N LEU A 63 -6.12 14.18 5.50
CA LEU A 63 -6.22 12.75 5.82
C LEU A 63 -7.23 12.02 4.93
N ARG A 64 -8.37 12.65 4.61
CA ARG A 64 -9.34 12.07 3.68
C ARG A 64 -8.78 11.95 2.27
N ALA A 65 -8.12 12.99 1.78
CA ALA A 65 -7.48 12.98 0.47
C ALA A 65 -6.35 11.94 0.39
N SER A 66 -5.53 11.82 1.44
CA SER A 66 -4.48 10.79 1.53
C SER A 66 -5.09 9.39 1.51
N ARG A 67 -6.14 9.15 2.29
CA ARG A 67 -6.85 7.86 2.30
C ARG A 67 -7.44 7.50 0.93
N GLU A 68 -8.04 8.46 0.25
CA GLU A 68 -8.60 8.26 -1.09
C GLU A 68 -7.49 7.90 -2.09
N ARG A 69 -6.35 8.62 -2.06
CA ARG A 69 -5.19 8.28 -2.90
C ARG A 69 -4.69 6.86 -2.65
N LEU A 70 -4.61 6.41 -1.39
CA LEU A 70 -4.19 5.05 -1.04
C LEU A 70 -5.14 3.99 -1.59
N VAL A 71 -6.45 4.22 -1.50
CA VAL A 71 -7.45 3.28 -2.05
C VAL A 71 -7.34 3.21 -3.56
N LEU A 72 -7.28 4.37 -4.24
CA LEU A 72 -7.14 4.41 -5.70
C LEU A 72 -5.82 3.78 -6.18
N ALA A 73 -4.74 3.97 -5.44
CA ALA A 73 -3.45 3.34 -5.74
C ALA A 73 -3.52 1.82 -5.57
N ALA A 74 -4.13 1.33 -4.49
CA ALA A 74 -4.30 -0.10 -4.26
C ALA A 74 -5.16 -0.76 -5.36
N ASP A 75 -6.27 -0.10 -5.77
CA ASP A 75 -7.11 -0.57 -6.86
C ASP A 75 -6.36 -0.59 -8.21
N ALA A 76 -5.50 0.41 -8.46
CA ALA A 76 -4.68 0.46 -9.67
C ALA A 76 -3.62 -0.65 -9.67
N ASP A 77 -3.00 -0.93 -8.53
CA ASP A 77 -2.03 -2.01 -8.38
C ASP A 77 -2.69 -3.38 -8.58
N LEU A 78 -3.88 -3.61 -8.01
CA LEU A 78 -4.64 -4.85 -8.23
C LEU A 78 -4.99 -5.06 -9.70
N ARG A 79 -5.47 -4.02 -10.42
CA ARG A 79 -5.76 -4.13 -11.86
C ARG A 79 -4.50 -4.40 -12.69
N ARG A 80 -3.36 -3.84 -12.30
CA ARG A 80 -2.09 -4.12 -12.97
C ARG A 80 -1.69 -5.58 -12.78
N ILE A 81 -1.79 -6.10 -11.54
CA ILE A 81 -1.50 -7.50 -11.23
C ILE A 81 -2.42 -8.43 -12.02
N GLU A 82 -3.73 -8.12 -12.08
CA GLU A 82 -4.70 -8.89 -12.87
C GLU A 82 -4.30 -8.92 -14.35
N HIS A 83 -3.92 -7.77 -14.91
CA HIS A 83 -3.51 -7.64 -16.30
C HIS A 83 -2.22 -8.42 -16.58
N ASP A 84 -1.19 -8.21 -15.75
CA ASP A 84 0.10 -8.88 -15.88
C ASP A 84 -0.06 -10.42 -15.75
N LEU A 85 -0.93 -10.90 -14.86
CA LEU A 85 -1.24 -12.32 -14.70
C LEU A 85 -1.98 -12.89 -15.91
N HIS A 86 -2.87 -12.09 -16.52
CA HIS A 86 -3.66 -12.51 -17.68
C HIS A 86 -2.81 -12.56 -18.95
N ASP A 87 -1.99 -11.54 -19.19
CA ASP A 87 -1.24 -11.39 -20.44
C ASP A 87 0.09 -12.18 -20.45
N GLY A 88 0.64 -12.51 -19.29
CA GLY A 88 1.84 -13.33 -19.14
C GLY A 88 1.53 -14.81 -18.88
N PRO A 89 1.58 -15.26 -17.62
CA PRO A 89 1.53 -16.68 -17.28
C PRO A 89 0.29 -17.41 -17.81
N GLN A 90 -0.87 -16.75 -17.84
CA GLN A 90 -2.10 -17.38 -18.31
C GLN A 90 -2.04 -17.71 -19.80
N GLN A 91 -1.49 -16.82 -20.63
CA GLN A 91 -1.33 -17.09 -22.08
C GLN A 91 -0.36 -18.24 -22.34
N HIS A 92 0.74 -18.32 -21.59
CA HIS A 92 1.66 -19.44 -21.65
C HIS A 92 0.99 -20.77 -21.31
N LEU A 93 0.16 -20.82 -20.26
CA LEU A 93 -0.58 -22.02 -19.87
C LEU A 93 -1.59 -22.46 -20.92
N VAL A 94 -2.26 -21.52 -21.60
CA VAL A 94 -3.18 -21.83 -22.69
C VAL A 94 -2.43 -22.40 -23.89
N ALA A 95 -1.30 -21.79 -24.29
CA ALA A 95 -0.45 -22.30 -25.36
C ALA A 95 0.09 -23.71 -25.05
N LEU A 96 0.55 -23.94 -23.82
CA LEU A 96 0.98 -25.26 -23.35
C LEU A 96 -0.12 -26.31 -23.46
N ALA A 97 -1.37 -26.00 -23.10
CA ALA A 97 -2.47 -26.92 -23.21
C ALA A 97 -2.75 -27.36 -24.66
N VAL A 98 -2.62 -26.41 -25.61
CA VAL A 98 -2.77 -26.70 -27.04
C VAL A 98 -1.59 -27.52 -27.57
N ASN A 99 -0.36 -27.10 -27.24
CA ASN A 99 0.87 -27.79 -27.67
C ASN A 99 0.95 -29.23 -27.13
N LEU A 100 0.49 -29.47 -25.91
CA LEU A 100 0.41 -30.81 -25.33
C LEU A 100 -0.53 -31.73 -26.12
N GLN A 101 -1.67 -31.22 -26.58
CA GLN A 101 -2.58 -31.98 -27.43
C GLN A 101 -1.97 -32.31 -28.78
N LEU A 102 -1.20 -31.37 -29.36
CA LEU A 102 -0.49 -31.57 -30.61
C LEU A 102 0.63 -32.60 -30.45
N ALA A 103 1.46 -32.49 -29.40
CA ALA A 103 2.52 -33.44 -29.09
C ALA A 103 1.97 -34.88 -28.95
N ARG A 104 0.82 -35.06 -28.29
CA ARG A 104 0.16 -36.35 -28.18
C ARG A 104 -0.25 -36.92 -29.52
N ARG A 105 -0.70 -36.11 -30.49
CA ARG A 105 -1.05 -36.57 -31.84
C ARG A 105 0.18 -36.93 -32.67
N LEU A 106 1.30 -36.24 -32.46
CA LEU A 106 2.55 -36.47 -33.16
C LEU A 106 3.34 -37.66 -32.59
N ALA A 107 3.09 -38.07 -31.35
CA ALA A 107 3.91 -39.06 -30.65
C ALA A 107 4.12 -40.35 -31.41
N ASP A 108 3.07 -40.84 -32.09
CA ASP A 108 3.11 -42.09 -32.88
C ASP A 108 3.47 -41.82 -34.36
N ALA A 109 3.10 -40.67 -34.91
CA ALA A 109 3.24 -40.34 -36.32
C ALA A 109 4.63 -39.73 -36.65
N ASP A 110 5.14 -38.86 -35.79
CA ASP A 110 6.45 -38.22 -35.91
C ASP A 110 7.06 -37.98 -34.52
N PRO A 111 7.74 -38.98 -33.96
CA PRO A 111 8.33 -38.88 -32.63
C PRO A 111 9.38 -37.76 -32.49
N ALA A 112 10.06 -37.42 -33.60
CA ALA A 112 11.10 -36.36 -33.59
C ALA A 112 10.46 -34.99 -33.45
N ALA A 113 9.39 -34.71 -34.19
CA ALA A 113 8.57 -33.50 -34.06
C ALA A 113 7.89 -33.39 -32.68
N ALA A 114 7.37 -34.51 -32.17
CA ALA A 114 6.79 -34.51 -30.82
C ALA A 114 7.84 -34.15 -29.76
N LYS A 115 9.06 -34.67 -29.84
CA LYS A 115 10.15 -34.35 -28.93
C LYS A 115 10.54 -32.87 -29.00
N ALA A 116 10.70 -32.34 -30.21
CA ALA A 116 11.05 -30.92 -30.41
C ALA A 116 9.98 -29.99 -29.77
N LEU A 117 8.68 -30.33 -29.94
CA LEU A 117 7.59 -29.58 -29.34
C LEU A 117 7.58 -29.66 -27.81
N LEU A 118 7.90 -30.82 -27.24
CA LEU A 118 8.03 -30.98 -25.79
C LEU A 118 9.23 -30.17 -25.22
N ASP A 119 10.33 -30.09 -25.94
CA ASP A 119 11.50 -29.28 -25.57
C ASP A 119 11.17 -27.76 -25.62
N GLU A 120 10.33 -27.33 -26.56
CA GLU A 120 9.82 -25.96 -26.64
C GLU A 120 8.88 -25.66 -25.47
N MET A 121 7.91 -26.53 -25.20
CA MET A 121 7.00 -26.43 -24.06
C MET A 121 7.76 -26.33 -22.72
N GLY A 122 8.88 -27.04 -22.58
CA GLY A 122 9.74 -26.94 -21.41
C GLY A 122 10.30 -25.52 -21.19
N ARG A 123 10.68 -24.84 -22.27
CA ARG A 123 11.14 -23.44 -22.21
C ARG A 123 9.99 -22.48 -21.87
N ASP A 124 8.82 -22.69 -22.46
CA ASP A 124 7.63 -21.87 -22.18
C ASP A 124 7.19 -21.98 -20.71
N VAL A 125 7.28 -23.18 -20.12
CA VAL A 125 7.01 -23.39 -18.68
C VAL A 125 8.00 -22.61 -17.84
N GLN A 126 9.31 -22.67 -18.18
CA GLN A 126 10.32 -21.95 -17.42
C GLN A 126 10.08 -20.45 -17.48
N GLN A 127 9.78 -19.91 -18.65
CA GLN A 127 9.45 -18.50 -18.83
C GLN A 127 8.21 -18.10 -18.00
N ALA A 128 7.13 -18.89 -18.02
CA ALA A 128 5.94 -18.61 -17.23
C ALA A 128 6.22 -18.65 -15.72
N LEU A 129 7.12 -19.52 -15.27
CA LEU A 129 7.56 -19.57 -13.86
C LEU A 129 8.35 -18.33 -13.48
N ASP A 130 9.25 -17.87 -14.34
CA ASP A 130 10.07 -16.69 -14.10
C ASP A 130 9.18 -15.42 -14.04
N GLU A 131 8.26 -15.24 -15.00
CA GLU A 131 7.28 -14.13 -15.00
C GLU A 131 6.36 -14.15 -13.77
N THR A 132 5.90 -15.34 -13.37
CA THR A 132 5.08 -15.49 -12.14
C THR A 132 5.90 -15.12 -10.88
N GLY A 133 7.17 -15.49 -10.86
CA GLY A 133 8.11 -15.14 -9.79
C GLY A 133 8.32 -13.63 -9.67
N GLU A 134 8.53 -12.95 -10.79
CA GLU A 134 8.66 -11.49 -10.83
C GLU A 134 7.39 -10.80 -10.34
N LEU A 135 6.22 -11.28 -10.77
CA LEU A 135 4.93 -10.75 -10.32
C LEU A 135 4.74 -10.93 -8.81
N ALA A 136 5.07 -12.10 -8.28
CA ALA A 136 5.01 -12.38 -6.83
C ALA A 136 5.92 -11.44 -6.03
N HIS A 137 7.10 -11.10 -6.53
CA HIS A 137 8.02 -10.16 -5.88
C HIS A 137 7.47 -8.73 -5.81
N ARG A 138 6.63 -8.33 -6.78
CA ARG A 138 5.95 -7.03 -6.78
C ARG A 138 4.79 -6.96 -5.79
N ILE A 139 4.12 -8.09 -5.49
CA ILE A 139 3.00 -8.14 -4.55
C ILE A 139 3.51 -8.10 -3.11
N TYR A 140 4.34 -9.05 -2.75
CA TYR A 140 5.01 -9.15 -1.46
C TYR A 140 6.21 -10.11 -1.56
N PRO A 141 7.44 -9.65 -1.31
CA PRO A 141 8.60 -10.49 -1.55
C PRO A 141 8.66 -11.64 -0.54
N PRO A 142 8.65 -12.90 -0.98
CA PRO A 142 8.77 -14.06 -0.10
C PRO A 142 10.03 -14.03 0.76
N LEU A 143 11.11 -13.41 0.26
CA LEU A 143 12.36 -13.21 0.97
C LEU A 143 12.23 -12.28 2.18
N LEU A 144 11.22 -11.39 2.21
CA LEU A 144 11.00 -10.51 3.35
C LEU A 144 10.56 -11.30 4.59
N GLU A 145 9.75 -12.34 4.39
CA GLU A 145 9.33 -13.25 5.46
C GLU A 145 10.41 -14.26 5.85
N ALA A 146 11.05 -14.87 4.85
CA ALA A 146 12.00 -15.96 5.06
C ALA A 146 13.40 -15.48 5.47
N GLY A 147 13.89 -14.41 4.82
CA GLY A 147 15.25 -13.90 4.94
C GLY A 147 15.38 -12.52 5.61
N GLY A 148 14.24 -11.87 5.88
CA GLY A 148 14.19 -10.53 6.44
C GLY A 148 14.56 -9.43 5.44
N LEU A 149 14.50 -8.20 5.93
CA LEU A 149 14.62 -6.99 5.10
C LEU A 149 15.96 -6.91 4.33
N ALA A 150 17.06 -7.30 4.97
CA ALA A 150 18.38 -7.26 4.33
C ALA A 150 18.48 -8.19 3.10
N ALA A 151 17.94 -9.40 3.20
CA ALA A 151 17.95 -10.36 2.10
C ALA A 151 17.04 -9.90 0.95
N ALA A 152 15.85 -9.41 1.28
CA ALA A 152 14.89 -8.90 0.31
C ALA A 152 15.46 -7.69 -0.46
N LEU A 153 16.07 -6.73 0.22
CA LEU A 153 16.68 -5.54 -0.40
C LEU A 153 17.86 -5.89 -1.31
N ARG A 154 18.69 -6.87 -0.93
CA ARG A 154 19.79 -7.33 -1.80
C ARG A 154 19.26 -7.98 -3.07
N ALA A 155 18.23 -8.81 -2.95
CA ALA A 155 17.57 -9.41 -4.11
C ALA A 155 16.96 -8.34 -5.03
N ALA A 156 16.26 -7.35 -4.45
CA ALA A 156 15.67 -6.24 -5.20
C ALA A 156 16.74 -5.46 -5.99
N ALA A 157 17.86 -5.12 -5.36
CA ALA A 157 18.96 -4.42 -6.03
C ALA A 157 19.59 -5.25 -7.16
N THR A 158 19.75 -6.56 -6.95
CA THR A 158 20.26 -7.48 -7.98
C THR A 158 19.31 -7.55 -9.18
N ASN A 159 18.00 -7.67 -8.92
CA ASN A 159 16.99 -7.73 -9.98
C ASN A 159 16.89 -6.42 -10.77
N ALA A 160 17.10 -5.28 -10.10
CA ALA A 160 17.14 -3.97 -10.73
C ALA A 160 18.45 -3.67 -11.48
N GLY A 161 19.43 -4.60 -11.51
CA GLY A 161 20.73 -4.38 -12.15
C GLY A 161 21.61 -3.33 -11.47
N ILE A 162 21.40 -3.07 -10.17
CA ILE A 162 22.02 -1.96 -9.44
C ILE A 162 23.13 -2.45 -8.52
N ALA A 163 24.28 -1.76 -8.57
CA ALA A 163 25.36 -1.95 -7.61
C ALA A 163 25.01 -1.25 -6.28
N ALA A 164 24.30 -1.96 -5.40
CA ALA A 164 23.84 -1.41 -4.14
C ALA A 164 24.71 -1.86 -2.95
N HIS A 165 25.06 -0.89 -2.09
CA HIS A 165 25.57 -1.15 -0.75
C HIS A 165 24.41 -1.14 0.24
N ILE A 166 24.16 -2.28 0.89
CA ILE A 166 23.00 -2.44 1.77
C ILE A 166 23.46 -2.77 3.19
N GLU A 167 23.22 -1.83 4.10
CA GLU A 167 23.50 -1.93 5.53
C GLU A 167 22.18 -1.96 6.31
N VAL A 168 21.90 -3.08 6.96
CA VAL A 168 20.71 -3.23 7.82
C VAL A 168 21.21 -3.57 9.22
N THR A 169 21.19 -2.56 10.10
CA THR A 169 21.57 -2.69 11.51
C THR A 169 20.28 -2.67 12.34
N ALA A 170 19.56 -3.79 12.32
CA ALA A 170 18.21 -3.85 12.81
C ALA A 170 17.88 -5.26 13.32
N ALA A 171 16.83 -5.38 14.15
CA ALA A 171 16.35 -6.66 14.64
C ALA A 171 15.96 -7.61 13.50
N ALA A 172 15.98 -8.90 13.76
CA ALA A 172 15.76 -9.91 12.74
C ALA A 172 14.35 -9.89 12.10
N ARG A 173 13.34 -9.36 12.81
CA ARG A 173 11.95 -9.34 12.33
C ARG A 173 11.21 -8.10 12.79
N TYR A 174 10.47 -7.50 11.88
CA TYR A 174 9.54 -6.39 12.10
C TYR A 174 8.10 -6.83 11.75
N ALA A 175 7.11 -6.06 12.20
CA ALA A 175 5.74 -6.23 11.74
C ALA A 175 5.73 -6.19 10.20
N PRO A 176 4.96 -7.08 9.53
CA PRO A 176 4.94 -7.18 8.06
C PRO A 176 4.65 -5.86 7.37
N GLU A 177 3.78 -5.03 7.96
CA GLU A 177 3.40 -3.72 7.42
C GLU A 177 4.58 -2.75 7.43
N VAL A 178 5.35 -2.73 8.52
CA VAL A 178 6.53 -1.86 8.68
C VAL A 178 7.66 -2.32 7.75
N ALA A 179 7.98 -3.61 7.75
CA ALA A 179 8.99 -4.18 6.88
C ALA A 179 8.64 -3.99 5.39
N GLY A 180 7.37 -4.20 5.05
CA GLY A 180 6.83 -3.99 3.70
C GLY A 180 6.93 -2.52 3.27
N ALA A 181 6.58 -1.57 4.13
CA ALA A 181 6.68 -0.16 3.81
C ALA A 181 8.12 0.27 3.51
N VAL A 182 9.09 -0.13 4.34
CA VAL A 182 10.52 0.15 4.09
C VAL A 182 10.99 -0.51 2.80
N TYR A 183 10.64 -1.79 2.59
CA TYR A 183 11.01 -2.52 1.39
C TYR A 183 10.51 -1.83 0.12
N PHE A 184 9.21 -1.49 0.05
CA PHE A 184 8.63 -0.86 -1.14
C PHE A 184 9.14 0.55 -1.37
N CYS A 185 9.43 1.32 -0.32
CA CYS A 185 10.09 2.61 -0.46
C CYS A 185 11.49 2.45 -1.08
N CYS A 186 12.27 1.50 -0.62
CA CYS A 186 13.60 1.23 -1.18
C CYS A 186 13.52 0.71 -2.61
N LEU A 187 12.64 -0.25 -2.89
CA LEU A 187 12.44 -0.84 -4.22
C LEU A 187 12.12 0.21 -5.27
N GLU A 188 11.16 1.09 -5.00
CA GLU A 188 10.74 2.16 -5.91
C GLU A 188 11.90 3.08 -6.29
N ILE A 189 12.80 3.38 -5.34
CA ILE A 189 13.96 4.24 -5.61
C ILE A 189 15.03 3.48 -6.40
N LEU A 190 15.24 2.20 -6.10
CA LEU A 190 16.16 1.35 -6.85
C LEU A 190 15.71 1.21 -8.31
N GLU A 191 14.44 0.90 -8.55
CA GLU A 191 13.89 0.77 -9.91
C GLU A 191 13.98 2.07 -10.71
N ARG A 192 13.83 3.23 -10.06
CA ARG A 192 13.96 4.56 -10.69
C ARG A 192 15.39 4.95 -11.01
N ALA A 193 16.36 4.42 -10.29
CA ALA A 193 17.76 4.69 -10.54
C ALA A 193 18.21 4.12 -11.90
N GLY A 194 17.63 2.99 -12.30
CA GLY A 194 17.90 2.33 -13.57
C GLY A 194 19.17 1.46 -13.58
N ASP A 195 19.30 0.66 -14.61
CA ASP A 195 20.38 -0.28 -14.76
C ASP A 195 21.77 0.40 -14.75
N GLY A 196 22.70 -0.21 -14.05
CA GLY A 196 24.08 0.29 -13.92
C GLY A 196 24.26 1.43 -12.91
N ALA A 197 23.21 1.93 -12.28
CA ALA A 197 23.30 2.92 -11.22
C ALA A 197 23.94 2.37 -9.95
N ARG A 198 24.37 3.28 -9.06
CA ARG A 198 24.83 2.94 -7.72
C ARG A 198 23.81 3.42 -6.70
N ALA A 199 23.62 2.59 -5.67
CA ALA A 199 22.76 2.96 -4.57
C ALA A 199 23.37 2.59 -3.21
N THR A 200 22.99 3.32 -2.19
CA THR A 200 23.25 2.98 -0.79
C THR A 200 21.94 2.92 -0.05
N VAL A 201 21.68 1.82 0.62
CA VAL A 201 20.50 1.62 1.46
C VAL A 201 20.96 1.37 2.89
N THR A 202 20.54 2.21 3.79
CA THR A 202 20.81 2.08 5.22
C THR A 202 19.50 1.94 5.98
N VAL A 203 19.39 0.90 6.81
CA VAL A 203 18.23 0.69 7.69
C VAL A 203 18.72 0.48 9.11
N ARG A 204 18.22 1.28 10.05
CA ARG A 204 18.62 1.29 11.45
C ARG A 204 17.42 1.39 12.38
N GLU A 205 17.50 0.68 13.49
CA GLU A 205 16.55 0.83 14.59
C GLU A 205 17.09 1.83 15.60
N GLU A 206 16.37 2.93 15.81
CA GLU A 206 16.74 3.96 16.77
C GLU A 206 15.51 4.44 17.55
N LYS A 207 15.64 4.49 18.89
CA LYS A 207 14.63 5.07 19.80
C LYS A 207 13.20 4.53 19.62
N GLY A 208 13.05 3.27 19.22
CA GLY A 208 11.74 2.65 19.00
C GLY A 208 11.11 2.96 17.66
N ALA A 209 11.89 3.45 16.71
CA ALA A 209 11.51 3.62 15.32
C ALA A 209 12.51 2.90 14.39
N LEU A 210 12.02 2.46 13.23
CA LEU A 210 12.82 1.94 12.14
C LEU A 210 13.10 3.08 11.15
N GLY A 211 14.32 3.61 11.20
CA GLY A 211 14.80 4.58 10.23
C GLY A 211 15.36 3.91 8.99
N PHE A 212 15.14 4.50 7.83
CA PHE A 212 15.76 4.07 6.58
C PHE A 212 16.19 5.26 5.73
N GLU A 213 17.24 5.06 4.95
CA GLU A 213 17.73 6.00 3.97
C GLU A 213 18.13 5.25 2.70
N VAL A 214 17.72 5.77 1.55
CA VAL A 214 18.14 5.31 0.23
C VAL A 214 18.72 6.49 -0.53
N VAL A 215 19.93 6.33 -1.00
CA VAL A 215 20.59 7.28 -1.90
C VAL A 215 20.90 6.55 -3.19
N ALA A 216 20.42 7.06 -4.32
CA ALA A 216 20.64 6.43 -5.62
C ALA A 216 21.05 7.47 -6.66
N ASP A 217 22.11 7.16 -7.40
CA ASP A 217 22.53 7.94 -8.56
C ASP A 217 21.53 7.68 -9.71
N GLY A 218 21.32 8.67 -10.57
CA GLY A 218 20.55 8.45 -11.80
C GLY A 218 19.04 8.67 -11.68
N ALA A 219 18.41 8.47 -10.53
CA ALA A 219 17.02 8.81 -10.31
C ALA A 219 16.82 10.34 -10.42
N ARG A 220 15.93 10.78 -11.33
CA ARG A 220 15.84 12.20 -11.72
C ARG A 220 14.48 12.85 -11.44
N SER A 221 13.50 12.12 -10.94
CA SER A 221 12.14 12.62 -10.79
C SER A 221 11.54 12.27 -9.44
N GLU A 222 10.99 13.27 -8.77
CA GLU A 222 10.19 13.11 -7.55
C GLU A 222 8.72 12.75 -7.86
N ALA A 223 8.30 12.81 -9.13
CA ALA A 223 6.92 12.55 -9.52
C ALA A 223 6.48 11.14 -9.11
N GLY A 224 5.35 11.04 -8.42
CA GLY A 224 4.76 9.77 -7.99
C GLY A 224 5.33 9.21 -6.68
N LEU A 225 6.21 9.95 -5.97
CA LEU A 225 6.68 9.55 -4.64
C LEU A 225 5.68 9.90 -3.53
N GLU A 226 4.61 10.65 -3.86
CA GLU A 226 3.51 10.93 -2.92
C GLU A 226 2.91 9.63 -2.36
N ARG A 227 2.82 8.58 -3.17
CA ARG A 227 2.31 7.26 -2.74
C ARG A 227 3.17 6.63 -1.65
N LEU A 228 4.49 6.82 -1.71
CA LEU A 228 5.40 6.34 -0.68
C LEU A 228 5.22 7.10 0.62
N ARG A 229 5.04 8.41 0.52
CA ARG A 229 4.75 9.26 1.67
C ARG A 229 3.43 8.86 2.31
N ASP A 230 2.34 8.76 1.54
CA ASP A 230 1.03 8.33 2.04
C ASP A 230 1.10 6.95 2.74
N ARG A 231 1.90 6.01 2.20
CA ARG A 231 2.10 4.68 2.82
C ARG A 231 2.83 4.77 4.16
N VAL A 232 3.88 5.57 4.25
CA VAL A 232 4.67 5.74 5.47
C VAL A 232 3.86 6.50 6.53
N GLU A 233 3.18 7.57 6.15
CA GLU A 233 2.32 8.37 7.03
C GLU A 233 1.12 7.57 7.55
N ALA A 234 0.54 6.67 6.74
CA ALA A 234 -0.55 5.78 7.16
C ALA A 234 -0.14 4.84 8.32
N LEU A 235 1.16 4.57 8.46
CA LEU A 235 1.74 3.78 9.56
C LEU A 235 2.27 4.67 10.69
N GLY A 236 1.96 5.97 10.68
CA GLY A 236 2.41 6.94 11.67
C GLY A 236 3.88 7.32 11.54
N GLY A 237 4.48 7.09 10.37
CA GLY A 237 5.85 7.44 10.06
C GLY A 237 5.98 8.78 9.34
N GLU A 238 7.22 9.15 9.01
CA GLU A 238 7.57 10.34 8.25
C GLU A 238 8.47 9.98 7.07
N LEU A 239 8.28 10.63 5.92
CA LEU A 239 9.11 10.46 4.71
C LEU A 239 9.59 11.81 4.19
N THR A 240 10.88 11.91 3.94
CA THR A 240 11.52 13.06 3.32
C THR A 240 12.19 12.64 2.02
N VAL A 241 11.95 13.42 0.97
CA VAL A 241 12.55 13.23 -0.35
C VAL A 241 13.38 14.46 -0.69
N LEU A 242 14.63 14.25 -1.07
CA LEU A 242 15.54 15.28 -1.53
C LEU A 242 16.11 14.86 -2.88
N SER A 243 15.91 15.68 -3.89
CA SER A 243 16.46 15.47 -5.23
C SER A 243 17.44 16.60 -5.53
N GLU A 244 18.68 16.25 -5.81
CA GLU A 244 19.72 17.21 -6.20
C GLU A 244 20.07 17.02 -7.67
N PRO A 245 19.94 18.05 -8.52
CA PRO A 245 20.32 17.96 -9.92
C PRO A 245 21.79 17.50 -10.07
N GLY A 246 21.99 16.34 -10.70
CA GLY A 246 23.31 15.76 -10.93
C GLY A 246 23.87 14.87 -9.81
N HIS A 247 23.19 14.77 -8.66
CA HIS A 247 23.62 13.93 -7.51
C HIS A 247 22.65 12.80 -7.20
N GLY A 248 21.54 12.69 -7.97
CA GLY A 248 20.56 11.63 -7.78
C GLY A 248 19.45 12.00 -6.80
N ILE A 249 18.86 10.98 -6.17
CA ILE A 249 17.76 11.12 -5.22
C ILE A 249 18.16 10.53 -3.87
N ARG A 250 17.77 11.23 -2.80
CA ARG A 250 17.85 10.76 -1.43
C ARG A 250 16.46 10.69 -0.84
N VAL A 251 16.08 9.52 -0.37
CA VAL A 251 14.83 9.32 0.36
C VAL A 251 15.17 8.80 1.74
N SER A 252 14.67 9.46 2.75
CA SER A 252 14.81 9.05 4.15
C SER A 252 13.44 9.01 4.82
N GLY A 253 13.25 8.05 5.70
CA GLY A 253 12.02 7.93 6.45
C GLY A 253 12.20 7.22 7.78
N SER A 254 11.20 7.35 8.63
CA SER A 254 11.12 6.65 9.90
C SER A 254 9.73 6.10 10.14
N LEU A 255 9.64 4.91 10.70
CA LEU A 255 8.39 4.23 11.02
C LEU A 255 8.40 3.83 12.50
N PRO A 256 7.38 4.18 13.29
CA PRO A 256 7.32 3.78 14.69
C PRO A 256 7.19 2.25 14.79
N LEU A 257 7.97 1.68 15.69
CA LEU A 257 7.83 0.28 16.06
C LEU A 257 6.82 0.21 17.20
N SER A 258 5.57 -0.16 16.88
CA SER A 258 4.57 -0.44 17.90
C SER A 258 5.09 -1.58 18.78
N ARG A 259 5.15 -1.31 20.08
CA ARG A 259 5.47 -2.32 21.11
C ARG A 259 4.29 -3.23 21.36
#